data_26ce7639520275eb2aa26494c9ac49b6
#
_entry.id   26ce7639520275eb2aa26494c9ac49b6
#
_cell.length_a   1.000
_cell.length_b   1.000
_cell.length_c   1.000
_cell.angle_alpha   90.00
_cell.angle_beta   90.00
_cell.angle_gamma   90.00
#
_symmetry.space_group_name_H-M   'P 1'
#
loop_
_entity.id
_entity.type
_entity.pdbx_description
1 polymer ?
#
loop_
_entity_poly.entity_id
_entity_poly.type
_entity_poly.pdbx_seq_one_letter_code
_entity_poly.pdbx_strand_id
1 'polypeptide(L)'
;STVAETAAVAPLEAAPGTRFNYANNDTLLAARALMTDLGEAAPSFPYTHLLWPLGMTRTTIEGDWQGNPILSSQVWMTARDLARLALLHLNDGKWNGEQLLPEGWVREATTPLGPQPPAARGEGYGRAIWLPAKLPQGSYAFYGNRGQYAVIVPAHRLVVVRRGFDPAGGGFDITAFAGDVAAALR
;
A
#
# COMPACT_ATOMS: atom_id res chain seq x y z
N SER A 1 -5.47 -26.01 3.13
CA SER A 1 -5.83 -24.88 2.22
C SER A 1 -4.83 -23.77 2.31
N THR A 2 -4.60 -23.06 1.21
CA THR A 2 -3.82 -21.83 1.18
C THR A 2 -4.61 -20.67 1.78
N VAL A 3 -3.96 -19.56 2.08
CA VAL A 3 -4.62 -18.33 2.58
C VAL A 3 -5.65 -17.82 1.55
N ALA A 4 -5.28 -17.85 0.26
CA ALA A 4 -6.15 -17.42 -0.82
C ALA A 4 -7.34 -18.37 -1.08
N GLU A 5 -7.16 -19.69 -0.90
CA GLU A 5 -8.26 -20.66 -0.95
C GLU A 5 -9.27 -20.40 0.17
N THR A 6 -8.80 -20.11 1.37
CA THR A 6 -9.67 -19.74 2.49
C THR A 6 -10.48 -18.48 2.19
N ALA A 7 -9.84 -17.47 1.59
CA ALA A 7 -10.50 -16.25 1.15
C ALA A 7 -11.57 -16.53 0.06
N ALA A 8 -11.29 -17.46 -0.87
CA ALA A 8 -12.19 -17.77 -2.00
C ALA A 8 -13.49 -18.47 -1.59
N VAL A 9 -13.51 -19.14 -0.45
CA VAL A 9 -14.73 -19.82 0.06
C VAL A 9 -15.48 -19.00 1.11
N ALA A 10 -14.95 -17.83 1.49
CA ALA A 10 -15.64 -16.94 2.42
C ALA A 10 -16.92 -16.38 1.78
N PRO A 11 -18.03 -16.30 2.54
CA PRO A 11 -19.27 -15.74 2.02
C PRO A 11 -19.11 -14.23 1.74
N LEU A 12 -19.83 -13.74 0.73
CA LEU A 12 -19.95 -12.30 0.49
C LEU A 12 -20.71 -11.63 1.63
N GLU A 13 -20.11 -10.59 2.22
CA GLU A 13 -20.76 -9.79 3.27
C GLU A 13 -21.76 -8.78 2.72
N ALA A 14 -21.60 -8.35 1.47
CA ALA A 14 -22.47 -7.43 0.75
C ALA A 14 -22.30 -7.63 -0.75
N ALA A 15 -23.25 -7.15 -1.54
CA ALA A 15 -23.09 -7.13 -2.98
C ALA A 15 -21.89 -6.26 -3.38
N PRO A 16 -21.07 -6.66 -4.36
CA PRO A 16 -19.94 -5.89 -4.82
C PRO A 16 -20.29 -4.44 -5.19
N GLY A 17 -19.47 -3.50 -4.79
CA GLY A 17 -19.66 -2.08 -5.08
C GLY A 17 -20.73 -1.36 -4.24
N THR A 18 -21.34 -2.01 -3.24
CA THR A 18 -22.42 -1.40 -2.43
C THR A 18 -21.97 -0.88 -1.07
N ARG A 19 -20.86 -1.38 -0.55
CA ARG A 19 -20.37 -1.03 0.79
C ARG A 19 -18.84 -1.02 0.80
N PHE A 20 -18.24 -0.03 1.47
CA PHE A 20 -16.82 -0.08 1.80
C PHE A 20 -16.59 -1.07 2.94
N ASN A 21 -15.67 -2.00 2.74
CA ASN A 21 -15.11 -2.84 3.78
C ASN A 21 -13.62 -3.03 3.51
N TYR A 22 -12.78 -2.69 4.49
CA TYR A 22 -11.35 -2.95 4.40
C TYR A 22 -11.08 -4.41 4.77
N ALA A 23 -10.85 -5.24 3.76
CA ALA A 23 -10.69 -6.68 3.94
C ALA A 23 -9.44 -7.22 3.24
N ASN A 24 -8.62 -7.95 3.98
CA ASN A 24 -7.45 -8.63 3.43
C ASN A 24 -7.83 -9.70 2.39
N ASN A 25 -9.00 -10.32 2.53
CA ASN A 25 -9.47 -11.35 1.61
C ASN A 25 -9.56 -10.85 0.17
N ASP A 26 -10.01 -9.61 -0.04
CA ASP A 26 -10.13 -9.05 -1.39
C ASP A 26 -8.74 -8.90 -2.05
N THR A 27 -7.76 -8.44 -1.29
CA THR A 27 -6.37 -8.34 -1.78
C THR A 27 -5.76 -9.71 -2.04
N LEU A 28 -6.05 -10.71 -1.20
CA LEU A 28 -5.59 -12.09 -1.41
C LEU A 28 -6.17 -12.71 -2.68
N LEU A 29 -7.45 -12.44 -2.97
CA LEU A 29 -8.10 -12.92 -4.20
C LEU A 29 -7.51 -12.25 -5.45
N ALA A 30 -7.27 -10.95 -5.41
CA ALA A 30 -6.61 -10.23 -6.49
C ALA A 30 -5.17 -10.74 -6.71
N ALA A 31 -4.41 -10.95 -5.63
CA ALA A 31 -3.08 -11.53 -5.69
C ALA A 31 -3.09 -12.95 -6.28
N ARG A 32 -4.07 -13.79 -5.88
CA ARG A 32 -4.22 -15.14 -6.44
C ARG A 32 -4.46 -15.11 -7.94
N ALA A 33 -5.31 -14.23 -8.43
CA ALA A 33 -5.55 -14.10 -9.88
C ALA A 33 -4.26 -13.75 -10.62
N LEU A 34 -3.50 -12.77 -10.13
CA LEU A 34 -2.20 -12.40 -10.67
C LEU A 34 -1.20 -13.57 -10.63
N MET A 35 -1.08 -14.27 -9.48
CA MET A 35 -0.16 -15.40 -9.33
C MET A 35 -0.52 -16.56 -10.26
N THR A 36 -1.81 -16.82 -10.49
CA THR A 36 -2.27 -17.84 -11.42
C THR A 36 -1.85 -17.50 -12.86
N ASP A 37 -1.95 -16.25 -13.26
CA ASP A 37 -1.55 -15.78 -14.58
C ASP A 37 -0.03 -15.84 -14.78
N LEU A 38 0.74 -15.52 -13.75
CA LEU A 38 2.19 -15.55 -13.77
C LEU A 38 2.79 -16.99 -13.72
N GLY A 39 2.04 -17.97 -13.24
CA GLY A 39 2.48 -19.36 -13.15
C GLY A 39 3.78 -19.53 -12.36
N GLU A 40 4.78 -20.18 -12.93
CA GLU A 40 6.07 -20.45 -12.29
C GLU A 40 6.87 -19.17 -11.95
N ALA A 41 6.60 -18.06 -12.61
CA ALA A 41 7.26 -16.77 -12.32
C ALA A 41 6.71 -16.08 -11.06
N ALA A 42 5.54 -16.50 -10.56
CA ALA A 42 4.83 -15.84 -9.48
C ALA A 42 5.68 -15.58 -8.22
N PRO A 43 6.45 -16.54 -7.66
CA PRO A 43 7.22 -16.29 -6.44
C PRO A 43 8.34 -15.26 -6.60
N SER A 44 8.95 -15.18 -7.78
CA SER A 44 10.05 -14.25 -8.05
C SER A 44 9.61 -12.90 -8.58
N PHE A 45 8.40 -12.80 -9.15
CA PHE A 45 7.91 -11.62 -9.85
C PHE A 45 7.98 -10.33 -9.03
N PRO A 46 7.50 -10.27 -7.77
CA PRO A 46 7.61 -9.05 -6.99
C PRO A 46 9.05 -8.60 -6.77
N TYR A 47 9.97 -9.53 -6.63
CA TYR A 47 11.38 -9.24 -6.42
C TYR A 47 12.04 -8.72 -7.69
N THR A 48 11.88 -9.42 -8.79
CA THR A 48 12.58 -9.12 -10.06
C THR A 48 12.03 -7.88 -10.76
N HIS A 49 10.72 -7.61 -10.63
CA HIS A 49 10.05 -6.53 -11.37
C HIS A 49 9.81 -5.27 -10.54
N LEU A 50 9.93 -5.33 -9.21
CA LEU A 50 9.71 -4.17 -8.36
C LEU A 50 10.82 -3.98 -7.32
N LEU A 51 11.03 -4.95 -6.42
CA LEU A 51 11.87 -4.73 -5.25
C LEU A 51 13.35 -4.55 -5.61
N TRP A 52 13.90 -5.40 -6.44
CA TRP A 52 15.32 -5.32 -6.83
C TRP A 52 15.62 -4.10 -7.74
N PRO A 53 14.81 -3.78 -8.75
CA PRO A 53 14.98 -2.52 -9.49
C PRO A 53 14.97 -1.28 -8.62
N LEU A 54 14.18 -1.27 -7.53
CA LEU A 54 14.18 -0.18 -6.54
C LEU A 54 15.35 -0.22 -5.56
N GLY A 55 16.17 -1.26 -5.59
CA GLY A 55 17.23 -1.48 -4.60
C GLY A 55 16.70 -1.84 -3.21
N MET A 56 15.49 -2.41 -3.12
CA MET A 56 14.85 -2.85 -1.86
C MET A 56 15.37 -4.23 -1.44
N THR A 57 16.67 -4.33 -1.22
CA THR A 57 17.36 -5.61 -0.94
C THR A 57 17.17 -6.12 0.49
N ARG A 58 16.52 -5.33 1.35
CA ARG A 58 16.19 -5.69 2.75
C ARG A 58 14.68 -5.79 2.95
N THR A 59 14.00 -6.28 1.93
CA THR A 59 12.55 -6.53 1.94
C THR A 59 12.31 -8.01 1.74
N THR A 60 11.46 -8.58 2.59
CA THR A 60 11.05 -10.00 2.54
C THR A 60 9.54 -10.07 2.43
N ILE A 61 9.04 -10.87 1.51
CA ILE A 61 7.63 -11.22 1.39
C ILE A 61 7.47 -12.64 1.95
N GLU A 62 6.61 -12.80 2.95
CA GLU A 62 6.28 -14.14 3.45
C GLU A 62 5.38 -14.87 2.46
N GLY A 63 5.61 -16.16 2.32
CA GLY A 63 4.76 -17.08 1.57
C GLY A 63 3.88 -17.91 2.49
N ASP A 64 2.79 -18.43 1.95
CA ASP A 64 2.05 -19.51 2.59
C ASP A 64 2.83 -20.84 2.49
N TRP A 65 2.27 -21.91 3.02
CA TRP A 65 2.92 -23.23 3.05
C TRP A 65 3.19 -23.83 1.66
N GLN A 66 2.58 -23.30 0.60
CA GLN A 66 2.86 -23.67 -0.80
C GLN A 66 3.85 -22.70 -1.47
N GLY A 67 4.32 -21.67 -0.75
CA GLY A 67 5.23 -20.65 -1.28
C GLY A 67 4.54 -19.49 -2.01
N ASN A 68 3.21 -19.39 -1.98
CA ASN A 68 2.52 -18.27 -2.59
C ASN A 68 2.72 -16.99 -1.77
N PRO A 69 3.13 -15.88 -2.37
CA PRO A 69 3.31 -14.61 -1.69
C PRO A 69 2.02 -14.10 -1.02
N ILE A 70 2.11 -13.69 0.25
CA ILE A 70 0.99 -13.11 1.00
C ILE A 70 1.03 -11.59 0.80
N LEU A 71 0.42 -11.10 -0.28
CA LEU A 71 0.49 -9.68 -0.67
C LEU A 71 -0.54 -8.79 0.01
N SER A 72 -1.46 -9.33 0.80
CA SER A 72 -2.39 -8.53 1.60
C SER A 72 -1.74 -7.94 2.85
N SER A 73 -0.61 -8.52 3.28
CA SER A 73 0.15 -8.19 4.47
C SER A 73 1.50 -8.91 4.39
N GLN A 74 2.22 -9.08 5.53
CA GLN A 74 3.41 -9.93 5.64
C GLN A 74 4.55 -9.56 4.67
N VAL A 75 4.62 -8.27 4.32
CA VAL A 75 5.77 -7.71 3.60
C VAL A 75 6.62 -6.92 4.59
N TRP A 76 7.78 -7.46 4.92
CA TRP A 76 8.68 -6.89 5.92
C TRP A 76 9.80 -6.12 5.24
N MET A 77 9.95 -4.86 5.58
CA MET A 77 10.93 -3.99 4.93
C MET A 77 11.54 -2.98 5.90
N THR A 78 12.72 -2.49 5.58
CA THR A 78 13.34 -1.40 6.32
C THR A 78 12.62 -0.07 6.06
N ALA A 79 12.84 0.94 6.92
CA ALA A 79 12.32 2.30 6.66
C ALA A 79 12.83 2.87 5.33
N ARG A 80 14.09 2.56 4.96
CA ARG A 80 14.69 3.03 3.71
C ARG A 80 14.05 2.36 2.48
N ASP A 81 13.71 1.08 2.57
CA ASP A 81 13.02 0.38 1.50
C ASP A 81 11.58 0.88 1.34
N LEU A 82 10.86 1.10 2.44
CA LEU A 82 9.54 1.72 2.40
C LEU A 82 9.60 3.14 1.80
N ALA A 83 10.66 3.91 2.12
CA ALA A 83 10.88 5.22 1.51
C ALA A 83 11.13 5.13 -0.01
N ARG A 84 11.88 4.13 -0.50
CA ARG A 84 12.08 3.92 -1.94
C ARG A 84 10.77 3.65 -2.67
N LEU A 85 9.92 2.79 -2.11
CA LEU A 85 8.59 2.52 -2.66
C LEU A 85 7.73 3.79 -2.70
N ALA A 86 7.73 4.57 -1.63
CA ALA A 86 7.00 5.83 -1.57
C ALA A 86 7.56 6.89 -2.55
N LEU A 87 8.88 6.96 -2.74
CA LEU A 87 9.53 7.82 -3.72
C LEU A 87 9.21 7.42 -5.16
N LEU A 88 9.11 6.12 -5.45
CA LEU A 88 8.63 5.66 -6.76
C LEU A 88 7.24 6.22 -7.08
N HIS A 89 6.33 6.19 -6.11
CA HIS A 89 5.00 6.75 -6.26
C HIS A 89 5.04 8.28 -6.37
N LEU A 90 5.84 8.98 -5.54
CA LEU A 90 6.02 10.43 -5.63
C LEU A 90 6.53 10.88 -7.00
N ASN A 91 7.32 10.05 -7.67
CA ASN A 91 7.88 10.31 -9.00
C ASN A 91 7.04 9.72 -10.13
N ASP A 92 5.74 9.43 -9.90
CA ASP A 92 4.81 8.86 -10.87
C ASP A 92 5.36 7.61 -11.59
N GLY A 93 5.91 6.70 -10.79
CA GLY A 93 6.43 5.42 -11.26
C GLY A 93 7.82 5.46 -11.90
N LYS A 94 8.50 6.59 -11.88
CA LYS A 94 9.87 6.72 -12.41
C LYS A 94 10.92 6.47 -11.33
N TRP A 95 11.93 5.67 -11.67
CA TRP A 95 13.07 5.37 -10.82
C TRP A 95 14.36 5.28 -11.64
N ASN A 96 15.38 6.05 -11.24
CA ASN A 96 16.69 6.11 -11.94
C ASN A 96 16.58 6.35 -13.45
N GLY A 97 15.59 7.13 -13.90
CA GLY A 97 15.36 7.42 -15.31
C GLY A 97 14.48 6.41 -16.05
N GLU A 98 14.14 5.29 -15.45
CA GLU A 98 13.25 4.26 -16.01
C GLU A 98 11.83 4.36 -15.49
N GLN A 99 10.85 4.04 -16.33
CA GLN A 99 9.43 3.97 -15.96
C GLN A 99 9.13 2.56 -15.46
N LEU A 100 9.08 2.35 -14.12
CA LEU A 100 8.78 1.06 -13.51
C LEU A 100 7.29 0.80 -13.35
N LEU A 101 6.49 1.84 -13.08
CA LEU A 101 5.02 1.73 -13.08
C LEU A 101 4.47 2.44 -14.31
N PRO A 102 3.36 1.96 -14.89
CA PRO A 102 2.73 2.62 -16.03
C PRO A 102 2.46 4.11 -15.77
N GLU A 103 2.58 4.95 -16.79
CA GLU A 103 2.21 6.37 -16.67
C GLU A 103 0.75 6.52 -16.23
N GLY A 104 0.50 7.43 -15.29
CA GLY A 104 -0.81 7.63 -14.69
C GLY A 104 -1.23 6.60 -13.66
N TRP A 105 -0.42 5.60 -13.38
CA TRP A 105 -0.70 4.59 -12.33
C TRP A 105 -1.01 5.24 -10.97
N VAL A 106 -0.17 6.19 -10.54
CA VAL A 106 -0.36 6.85 -9.24
C VAL A 106 -1.67 7.62 -9.21
N ARG A 107 -2.00 8.36 -10.26
CA ARG A 107 -3.29 9.07 -10.37
C ARG A 107 -4.45 8.09 -10.28
N GLU A 108 -4.39 6.99 -10.99
CA GLU A 108 -5.44 5.97 -10.95
C GLU A 108 -5.55 5.32 -9.57
N ALA A 109 -4.43 4.98 -8.96
CA ALA A 109 -4.39 4.34 -7.65
C ALA A 109 -4.85 5.26 -6.50
N THR A 110 -4.66 6.58 -6.64
CA THR A 110 -5.08 7.59 -5.67
C THR A 110 -6.44 8.21 -5.96
N THR A 111 -7.14 7.78 -7.01
CA THR A 111 -8.51 8.21 -7.30
C THR A 111 -9.49 7.38 -6.46
N PRO A 112 -10.39 8.00 -5.68
CA PRO A 112 -11.42 7.30 -4.95
C PRO A 112 -12.25 6.41 -5.87
N LEU A 113 -12.46 5.16 -5.48
CA LEU A 113 -13.20 4.17 -6.27
C LEU A 113 -14.34 3.57 -5.44
N GLY A 114 -15.56 3.58 -5.97
CA GLY A 114 -16.74 3.00 -5.33
C GLY A 114 -17.08 3.60 -3.97
N PRO A 115 -17.77 2.87 -3.09
CA PRO A 115 -18.08 3.30 -1.74
C PRO A 115 -16.80 3.65 -0.96
N GLN A 116 -16.87 4.71 -0.18
CA GLN A 116 -15.73 5.22 0.59
C GLN A 116 -15.87 4.87 2.08
N PRO A 117 -14.77 4.91 2.85
CA PRO A 117 -14.83 4.80 4.30
C PRO A 117 -15.80 5.83 4.91
N PRO A 118 -16.40 5.56 6.10
CA PRO A 118 -17.22 6.55 6.78
C PRO A 118 -16.52 7.89 6.95
N ALA A 119 -17.20 9.00 6.68
CA ALA A 119 -16.63 10.37 6.72
C ALA A 119 -15.99 10.70 8.08
N ALA A 120 -16.50 10.16 9.18
CA ALA A 120 -15.92 10.31 10.52
C ALA A 120 -14.47 9.81 10.63
N ARG A 121 -14.01 8.98 9.71
CA ARG A 121 -12.64 8.50 9.64
C ARG A 121 -11.66 9.58 9.17
N GLY A 122 -12.15 10.58 8.43
CA GLY A 122 -11.32 11.66 7.86
C GLY A 122 -10.35 11.19 6.77
N GLU A 123 -10.64 10.05 6.14
CA GLU A 123 -9.80 9.43 5.13
C GLU A 123 -10.67 8.89 3.99
N GLY A 124 -10.20 9.05 2.75
CA GLY A 124 -10.69 8.33 1.59
C GLY A 124 -9.85 7.11 1.29
N TYR A 125 -10.24 6.34 0.28
CA TYR A 125 -9.55 5.15 -0.16
C TYR A 125 -9.56 5.01 -1.68
N GLY A 126 -8.39 4.77 -2.25
CA GLY A 126 -8.21 4.47 -3.66
C GLY A 126 -8.00 2.97 -3.89
N ARG A 127 -7.08 2.60 -4.79
CA ARG A 127 -6.70 1.21 -5.03
C ARG A 127 -5.60 0.81 -4.04
N ALA A 128 -5.98 0.26 -2.89
CA ALA A 128 -5.10 -0.12 -1.78
C ALA A 128 -4.26 1.03 -1.20
N ILE A 129 -4.69 2.28 -1.38
CA ILE A 129 -4.00 3.50 -0.92
C ILE A 129 -4.97 4.35 -0.11
N TRP A 130 -4.54 4.82 1.05
CA TRP A 130 -5.28 5.73 1.91
C TRP A 130 -5.12 7.19 1.45
N LEU A 131 -6.20 7.97 1.55
CA LEU A 131 -6.28 9.36 1.10
C LEU A 131 -6.63 10.26 2.29
N PRO A 132 -5.64 10.69 3.10
CA PRO A 132 -5.86 11.49 4.30
C PRO A 132 -6.35 12.89 3.97
N ALA A 133 -7.57 13.25 4.42
CA ALA A 133 -8.21 14.52 4.09
C ALA A 133 -7.59 15.75 4.78
N LYS A 134 -6.84 15.56 5.88
CA LYS A 134 -6.22 16.65 6.64
C LYS A 134 -4.88 17.15 6.10
N LEU A 135 -4.34 16.49 5.09
CA LEU A 135 -3.09 16.87 4.42
C LEU A 135 -3.37 17.70 3.17
N PRO A 136 -2.36 18.38 2.60
CA PRO A 136 -2.49 19.07 1.33
C PRO A 136 -3.14 18.19 0.26
N GLN A 137 -3.95 18.80 -0.60
CA GLN A 137 -4.64 18.07 -1.66
C GLN A 137 -3.68 17.22 -2.49
N GLY A 138 -4.09 16.00 -2.84
CA GLY A 138 -3.28 15.04 -3.57
C GLY A 138 -2.33 14.22 -2.70
N SER A 139 -2.35 14.40 -1.37
CA SER A 139 -1.60 13.53 -0.45
C SER A 139 -2.22 12.15 -0.34
N TYR A 140 -1.39 11.15 -0.15
CA TYR A 140 -1.81 9.76 0.03
C TYR A 140 -0.83 9.00 0.93
N ALA A 141 -1.24 7.81 1.37
CA ALA A 141 -0.45 7.08 2.36
C ALA A 141 -0.56 5.55 2.24
N PHE A 142 0.49 4.89 2.65
CA PHE A 142 0.52 3.46 2.93
C PHE A 142 0.47 3.25 4.44
N TYR A 143 -0.54 2.54 4.92
CA TYR A 143 -0.71 2.26 6.34
C TYR A 143 -0.54 0.76 6.59
N GLY A 144 0.43 0.45 7.43
CA GLY A 144 0.68 -0.89 7.92
C GLY A 144 0.31 -1.04 9.39
N ASN A 145 0.20 -2.28 9.82
CA ASN A 145 -0.18 -2.63 11.20
C ASN A 145 0.77 -2.01 12.21
N ARG A 146 0.23 -1.54 13.35
CA ARG A 146 0.98 -1.04 14.51
C ARG A 146 1.92 0.13 14.22
N GLY A 147 1.51 1.04 13.33
CA GLY A 147 2.26 2.28 13.11
C GLY A 147 3.38 2.21 12.07
N GLN A 148 3.24 1.34 11.08
CA GLN A 148 4.09 1.32 9.91
C GLN A 148 3.48 2.25 8.87
N TYR A 149 4.09 3.40 8.65
CA TYR A 149 3.50 4.43 7.78
C TYR A 149 4.49 4.94 6.74
N ALA A 150 3.96 5.22 5.54
CA ALA A 150 4.59 6.11 4.57
C ALA A 150 3.54 7.10 4.08
N VAL A 151 3.77 8.38 4.30
CA VAL A 151 2.91 9.47 3.83
C VAL A 151 3.62 10.21 2.72
N ILE A 152 2.92 10.39 1.61
CA ILE A 152 3.41 11.09 0.44
C ILE A 152 2.63 12.40 0.29
N VAL A 153 3.35 13.53 0.26
CA VAL A 153 2.81 14.88 0.10
C VAL A 153 3.38 15.51 -1.17
N PRO A 154 2.77 15.27 -2.33
CA PRO A 154 3.32 15.70 -3.63
C PRO A 154 3.55 17.21 -3.73
N ALA A 155 2.66 18.03 -3.13
CA ALA A 155 2.78 19.48 -3.12
C ALA A 155 4.09 19.99 -2.51
N HIS A 156 4.71 19.22 -1.62
CA HIS A 156 5.99 19.53 -0.98
C HIS A 156 7.12 18.60 -1.44
N ARG A 157 6.89 17.71 -2.42
CA ARG A 157 7.83 16.66 -2.82
C ARG A 157 8.37 15.88 -1.62
N LEU A 158 7.49 15.62 -0.65
CA LEU A 158 7.84 15.07 0.65
C LEU A 158 7.34 13.63 0.79
N VAL A 159 8.20 12.79 1.34
CA VAL A 159 7.86 11.46 1.85
C VAL A 159 8.22 11.40 3.33
N VAL A 160 7.26 11.05 4.16
CA VAL A 160 7.46 10.83 5.60
C VAL A 160 7.27 9.35 5.89
N VAL A 161 8.30 8.70 6.45
CA VAL A 161 8.25 7.28 6.80
C VAL A 161 8.41 7.12 8.31
N ARG A 162 7.51 6.34 8.89
CA ARG A 162 7.61 5.90 10.28
C ARG A 162 7.57 4.38 10.35
N ARG A 163 8.50 3.82 11.10
CA ARG A 163 8.45 2.43 11.58
C ARG A 163 8.15 2.47 13.08
N GLY A 164 7.03 1.91 13.47
CA GLY A 164 6.54 1.96 14.83
C GLY A 164 6.18 0.59 15.39
N PHE A 165 5.86 0.58 16.68
CA PHE A 165 5.25 -0.54 17.34
C PHE A 165 4.21 -0.01 18.33
N ASP A 166 3.14 0.55 17.76
CA ASP A 166 2.08 1.17 18.55
C ASP A 166 1.32 0.12 19.35
N PRO A 167 0.94 0.41 20.61
CA PRO A 167 0.13 -0.49 21.42
C PRO A 167 -1.28 -0.64 20.81
N ALA A 168 -1.97 -1.71 21.17
CA ALA A 168 -3.35 -1.91 20.81
C ALA A 168 -4.22 -0.76 21.39
N GLY A 169 -5.06 -0.16 20.55
CA GLY A 169 -5.94 0.96 20.93
C GLY A 169 -5.25 2.32 21.06
N GLY A 170 -3.94 2.40 20.83
CA GLY A 170 -3.19 3.65 20.71
C GLY A 170 -2.51 3.76 19.36
N GLY A 171 -2.32 4.98 18.87
CA GLY A 171 -1.67 5.18 17.59
C GLY A 171 -0.96 6.51 17.53
N PHE A 172 0.15 6.56 16.82
CA PHE A 172 0.82 7.80 16.48
C PHE A 172 0.03 8.53 15.38
N ASP A 173 -0.30 9.80 15.59
CA ASP A 173 -0.97 10.61 14.55
C ASP A 173 0.04 10.99 13.46
N ILE A 174 0.23 10.10 12.52
CA ILE A 174 1.13 10.31 11.38
C ILE A 174 0.66 11.45 10.48
N THR A 175 -0.64 11.69 10.41
CA THR A 175 -1.21 12.75 9.57
C THR A 175 -0.89 14.12 10.14
N ALA A 176 -1.07 14.32 11.46
CA ALA A 176 -0.66 15.56 12.13
C ALA A 176 0.85 15.77 11.98
N PHE A 177 1.66 14.76 12.27
CA PHE A 177 3.11 14.86 12.15
C PHE A 177 3.58 15.20 10.73
N ALA A 178 3.03 14.54 9.71
CA ALA A 178 3.38 14.83 8.31
C ALA A 178 2.95 16.24 7.90
N GLY A 179 1.82 16.73 8.44
CA GLY A 179 1.36 18.11 8.26
C GLY A 179 2.34 19.13 8.85
N ASP A 180 2.82 18.89 10.07
CA ASP A 180 3.81 19.75 10.73
C ASP A 180 5.13 19.79 9.97
N VAL A 181 5.62 18.63 9.51
CA VAL A 181 6.83 18.55 8.67
C VAL A 181 6.63 19.32 7.36
N ALA A 182 5.51 19.15 6.68
CA ALA A 182 5.21 19.87 5.45
C ALA A 182 5.13 21.40 5.68
N ALA A 183 4.57 21.83 6.80
CA ALA A 183 4.51 23.24 7.17
C ALA A 183 5.90 23.85 7.46
N ALA A 184 6.83 23.06 7.98
CA ALA A 184 8.20 23.50 8.28
C ALA A 184 9.10 23.63 7.03
N LEU A 185 8.69 23.08 5.89
CA LEU A 185 9.42 23.12 4.60
C LEU A 185 9.04 24.32 3.72
N ARG A 186 8.33 25.31 4.26
CA ARG A 186 7.89 26.52 3.53
C ARG A 186 9.00 27.56 3.42
#